data_fc7f13e47a88b287c3241038ca93633e
#
_entry.id   fc7f13e47a88b287c3241038ca93633e
#
_cell.length_a   1.000
_cell.length_b   1.000
_cell.length_c   1.000
_cell.angle_alpha   90.00
_cell.angle_beta   90.00
_cell.angle_gamma   90.00
#
_symmetry.space_group_name_H-M   'P 1'
#
loop_
_entity.id
_entity.type
_entity.pdbx_description
1 polymer ?
#
loop_
_entity_poly.entity_id
_entity_poly.type
_entity_poly.pdbx_seq_one_letter_code
_entity_poly.pdbx_strand_id
1 'polypeptide(L)'
;ECHEAINAFAREILLTAKQRLEAGGWRVVHGIVDSIWVTPDPDVEDEDREKLQTLATEITEHVEIRLEHEAHYDWVAFVPQRESDAGALTKYFGKVAGDDEFKIRGIEARQRSTPSFIEDVQRDCLDWLDATRSPDAVLNCLQDAINRLHAGTVPVEQLVERNRVSKPLEGYTQNTQNVAALKRAREQNLAIHPGQDIEYVVVDNKKSSRERVVLAHEEIEAYDASYYETQLVRAVESVLAPLGWGQTKIRRELAETRVPELTVFANTKKI
;
A
#
# COMPACT_ATOMS: atom_id res chain seq x y z
N GLU A 1 -12.38 26.67 -18.02
CA GLU A 1 -13.04 27.74 -17.25
C GLU A 1 -13.95 27.19 -16.13
N CYS A 2 -14.96 26.34 -16.42
CA CYS A 2 -15.88 25.83 -15.39
C CYS A 2 -15.14 24.94 -14.36
N HIS A 3 -14.27 24.04 -14.80
CA HIS A 3 -13.50 23.16 -13.94
C HIS A 3 -12.50 23.92 -13.06
N GLU A 4 -11.88 24.95 -13.58
CA GLU A 4 -10.94 25.81 -12.84
C GLU A 4 -11.68 26.60 -11.74
N ALA A 5 -12.89 27.09 -12.03
CA ALA A 5 -13.72 27.77 -11.03
C ALA A 5 -14.12 26.83 -9.89
N ILE A 6 -14.55 25.59 -10.19
CA ILE A 6 -14.87 24.56 -9.19
C ILE A 6 -13.65 24.28 -8.30
N ASN A 7 -12.48 24.09 -8.90
CA ASN A 7 -11.23 23.85 -8.14
C ASN A 7 -10.83 25.05 -7.26
N ALA A 8 -11.08 26.28 -7.75
CA ALA A 8 -10.81 27.48 -6.98
C ALA A 8 -11.73 27.59 -5.74
N PHE A 9 -13.02 27.32 -5.91
CA PHE A 9 -13.98 27.28 -4.80
C PHE A 9 -13.64 26.15 -3.80
N ALA A 10 -13.34 24.96 -4.26
CA ALA A 10 -12.97 23.85 -3.39
C ALA A 10 -11.71 24.17 -2.57
N ARG A 11 -10.73 24.83 -3.18
CA ARG A 11 -9.51 25.28 -2.48
C ARG A 11 -9.84 26.33 -1.42
N GLU A 12 -10.69 27.30 -1.71
CA GLU A 12 -11.08 28.35 -0.77
C GLU A 12 -11.79 27.74 0.45
N ILE A 13 -12.69 26.79 0.23
CA ILE A 13 -13.37 26.05 1.30
C ILE A 13 -12.39 25.31 2.19
N LEU A 14 -11.41 24.59 1.60
CA LEU A 14 -10.40 23.89 2.35
C LEU A 14 -9.49 24.83 3.15
N LEU A 15 -9.11 25.99 2.58
CA LEU A 15 -8.32 26.99 3.26
C LEU A 15 -9.08 27.64 4.41
N THR A 16 -10.35 27.92 4.22
CA THR A 16 -11.24 28.46 5.27
C THR A 16 -11.38 27.44 6.41
N ALA A 17 -11.64 26.17 6.09
CA ALA A 17 -11.70 25.12 7.09
C ALA A 17 -10.37 24.97 7.86
N LYS A 18 -9.24 24.97 7.16
CA LYS A 18 -7.91 24.94 7.76
C LYS A 18 -7.73 26.09 8.76
N GLN A 19 -7.99 27.33 8.36
CA GLN A 19 -7.84 28.50 9.22
C GLN A 19 -8.68 28.44 10.48
N ARG A 20 -9.93 27.98 10.37
CA ARG A 20 -10.85 27.81 11.51
C ARG A 20 -10.39 26.73 12.47
N LEU A 21 -9.96 25.58 11.94
CA LEU A 21 -9.43 24.46 12.73
C LEU A 21 -8.15 24.87 13.48
N GLU A 22 -7.24 25.59 12.80
CA GLU A 22 -6.00 26.07 13.43
C GLU A 22 -6.27 27.15 14.49
N ALA A 23 -7.22 28.05 14.24
CA ALA A 23 -7.65 29.03 15.25
C ALA A 23 -8.30 28.38 16.48
N GLY A 24 -8.95 27.21 16.31
CA GLY A 24 -9.54 26.42 17.38
C GLY A 24 -8.56 25.48 18.10
N GLY A 25 -7.25 25.61 17.88
CA GLY A 25 -6.20 24.84 18.57
C GLY A 25 -5.89 23.49 17.97
N TRP A 26 -6.19 23.31 16.68
CA TRP A 26 -5.87 22.09 15.93
C TRP A 26 -4.85 22.37 14.84
N ARG A 27 -3.84 21.50 14.70
CA ARG A 27 -2.88 21.57 13.61
C ARG A 27 -3.33 20.68 12.44
N VAL A 28 -3.49 21.26 11.26
CA VAL A 28 -3.78 20.51 10.03
C VAL A 28 -2.53 19.78 9.56
N VAL A 29 -2.59 18.46 9.49
CA VAL A 29 -1.45 17.61 9.08
C VAL A 29 -1.59 17.13 7.64
N HIS A 30 -2.81 17.03 7.12
CA HIS A 30 -3.07 16.63 5.74
C HIS A 30 -4.41 17.14 5.25
N GLY A 31 -4.52 17.40 3.96
CA GLY A 31 -5.78 17.77 3.30
C GLY A 31 -5.81 17.29 1.86
N ILE A 32 -6.93 16.75 1.43
CA ILE A 32 -7.14 16.28 0.07
C ILE A 32 -8.62 16.40 -0.32
N VAL A 33 -8.89 17.08 -1.43
CA VAL A 33 -10.20 17.24 -2.07
C VAL A 33 -11.30 17.68 -1.09
N ASP A 34 -11.84 16.76 -0.30
CA ASP A 34 -12.99 16.89 0.58
C ASP A 34 -12.71 16.44 2.02
N SER A 35 -11.46 16.17 2.36
CA SER A 35 -11.07 15.66 3.67
C SER A 35 -9.89 16.41 4.25
N ILE A 36 -9.92 16.65 5.57
CA ILE A 36 -8.85 17.28 6.35
C ILE A 36 -8.53 16.41 7.56
N TRP A 37 -7.24 16.15 7.78
CA TRP A 37 -6.74 15.48 8.98
C TRP A 37 -6.11 16.50 9.91
N VAL A 38 -6.49 16.44 11.17
CA VAL A 38 -6.00 17.32 12.21
C VAL A 38 -5.44 16.52 13.38
N THR A 39 -4.50 17.12 14.07
CA THR A 39 -3.99 16.65 15.37
C THR A 39 -4.07 17.82 16.37
N PRO A 40 -4.15 17.55 17.68
CA PRO A 40 -3.99 18.60 18.69
C PRO A 40 -2.73 19.44 18.39
N ASP A 41 -2.86 20.76 18.46
CA ASP A 41 -1.70 21.62 18.39
C ASP A 41 -0.91 21.53 19.71
N PRO A 42 0.39 21.16 19.68
CA PRO A 42 1.18 20.99 20.91
C PRO A 42 1.40 22.30 21.69
N ASP A 43 1.20 23.44 21.03
CA ASP A 43 1.37 24.77 21.65
C ASP A 43 0.07 25.29 22.28
N VAL A 44 -1.03 24.52 22.22
CA VAL A 44 -2.35 24.87 22.78
C VAL A 44 -2.74 23.85 23.85
N GLU A 45 -3.03 24.33 25.06
CA GLU A 45 -3.49 23.48 26.15
C GLU A 45 -4.86 22.84 25.84
N ASP A 46 -5.12 21.64 26.38
CA ASP A 46 -6.34 20.88 26.09
C ASP A 46 -7.63 21.64 26.46
N GLU A 47 -7.58 22.43 27.54
CA GLU A 47 -8.70 23.26 28.01
C GLU A 47 -9.03 24.46 27.12
N ASP A 48 -8.05 24.94 26.35
CA ASP A 48 -8.19 26.05 25.41
C ASP A 48 -8.57 25.58 24.00
N ARG A 49 -8.55 24.28 23.76
CA ARG A 49 -8.84 23.69 22.45
C ARG A 49 -10.35 23.52 22.24
N GLU A 50 -10.84 24.06 21.14
CA GLU A 50 -12.24 23.91 20.76
C GLU A 50 -12.59 22.49 20.31
N LYS A 51 -13.83 22.07 20.60
CA LYS A 51 -14.32 20.74 20.19
C LYS A 51 -14.48 20.68 18.67
N LEU A 52 -13.98 19.61 18.04
CA LEU A 52 -14.10 19.40 16.59
C LEU A 52 -15.54 19.47 16.07
N GLN A 53 -16.53 18.98 16.84
CA GLN A 53 -17.94 19.08 16.46
C GLN A 53 -18.43 20.53 16.39
N THR A 54 -18.00 21.38 17.30
CA THR A 54 -18.34 22.81 17.31
C THR A 54 -17.75 23.48 16.08
N LEU A 55 -16.43 23.29 15.85
CA LEU A 55 -15.74 23.83 14.67
C LEU A 55 -16.33 23.32 13.34
N ALA A 56 -16.67 22.04 13.26
CA ALA A 56 -17.31 21.46 12.06
C ALA A 56 -18.67 22.12 11.77
N THR A 57 -19.46 22.44 12.81
CA THR A 57 -20.73 23.15 12.67
C THR A 57 -20.50 24.58 12.18
N GLU A 58 -19.59 25.32 12.82
CA GLU A 58 -19.26 26.70 12.43
C GLU A 58 -18.70 26.80 11.00
N ILE A 59 -17.84 25.86 10.62
CA ILE A 59 -17.32 25.78 9.24
C ILE A 59 -18.44 25.51 8.27
N THR A 60 -19.34 24.55 8.58
CA THR A 60 -20.51 24.22 7.75
C THR A 60 -21.40 25.45 7.53
N GLU A 61 -21.71 26.18 8.59
CA GLU A 61 -22.53 27.41 8.50
C GLU A 61 -21.86 28.51 7.68
N HIS A 62 -20.53 28.62 7.78
CA HIS A 62 -19.78 29.64 7.07
C HIS A 62 -19.60 29.38 5.58
N VAL A 63 -19.33 28.12 5.20
CA VAL A 63 -19.06 27.74 3.79
C VAL A 63 -20.29 27.16 3.08
N GLU A 64 -21.39 26.93 3.81
CA GLU A 64 -22.63 26.31 3.32
C GLU A 64 -22.43 24.89 2.73
N ILE A 65 -21.33 24.23 3.12
CA ILE A 65 -21.03 22.84 2.76
C ILE A 65 -20.81 22.05 4.05
N ARG A 66 -21.54 20.94 4.18
CA ARG A 66 -21.51 20.12 5.38
C ARG A 66 -20.12 19.51 5.62
N LEU A 67 -19.53 19.84 6.75
CA LEU A 67 -18.33 19.22 7.29
C LEU A 67 -18.71 18.31 8.47
N GLU A 68 -18.24 17.08 8.47
CA GLU A 68 -18.47 16.11 9.53
C GLU A 68 -17.16 15.58 10.09
N HIS A 69 -17.15 15.26 11.37
CA HIS A 69 -16.08 14.50 12.00
C HIS A 69 -16.28 13.02 11.65
N GLU A 70 -15.48 12.49 10.70
CA GLU A 70 -15.63 11.13 10.16
C GLU A 70 -15.09 10.07 11.14
N ALA A 71 -13.87 10.26 11.64
CA ALA A 71 -13.19 9.27 12.47
C ALA A 71 -12.11 9.87 13.37
N HIS A 72 -11.86 9.21 14.48
CA HIS A 72 -10.67 9.43 15.31
C HIS A 72 -9.68 8.29 15.06
N TYR A 73 -8.41 8.64 14.84
CA TYR A 73 -7.35 7.67 14.63
C TYR A 73 -6.48 7.58 15.86
N ASP A 74 -6.16 6.37 16.32
CA ASP A 74 -5.11 6.14 17.31
C ASP A 74 -3.74 6.54 16.72
N TRP A 75 -3.57 6.26 15.43
CA TRP A 75 -2.45 6.73 14.63
C TRP A 75 -2.76 6.63 13.13
N VAL A 76 -2.11 7.46 12.35
CA VAL A 76 -2.14 7.43 10.89
C VAL A 76 -0.74 7.70 10.33
N ALA A 77 -0.39 7.00 9.26
CA ALA A 77 0.87 7.16 8.55
C ALA A 77 0.62 7.46 7.06
N PHE A 78 1.23 8.53 6.56
CA PHE A 78 1.21 8.87 5.14
C PHE A 78 2.49 8.36 4.50
N VAL A 79 2.36 7.59 3.42
CA VAL A 79 3.52 7.09 2.68
C VAL A 79 4.25 8.29 2.06
N PRO A 80 5.57 8.46 2.27
CA PRO A 80 6.29 9.60 1.72
C PRO A 80 6.30 9.58 0.19
N GLN A 81 6.33 10.76 -0.42
CA GLN A 81 6.52 10.92 -1.86
C GLN A 81 7.98 10.58 -2.22
N ARG A 82 8.21 10.10 -3.44
CA ARG A 82 9.56 9.70 -3.87
C ARG A 82 10.56 10.85 -3.96
N GLU A 83 10.07 12.06 -4.21
CA GLU A 83 10.90 13.24 -4.48
C GLU A 83 10.91 14.24 -3.30
N SER A 84 10.16 13.96 -2.25
CA SER A 84 10.07 14.81 -1.06
C SER A 84 9.67 14.00 0.16
N ASP A 85 10.00 14.50 1.36
CA ASP A 85 9.55 13.90 2.63
C ASP A 85 8.07 14.16 2.94
N ALA A 86 7.37 14.89 2.08
CA ALA A 86 5.94 15.14 2.25
C ALA A 86 5.14 13.84 2.04
N GLY A 87 4.10 13.64 2.83
CA GLY A 87 3.19 12.51 2.67
C GLY A 87 2.49 12.52 1.31
N ALA A 88 2.35 11.36 0.69
CA ALA A 88 1.57 11.22 -0.54
C ALA A 88 0.09 11.47 -0.27
N LEU A 89 -0.55 12.27 -1.13
CA LEU A 89 -1.95 12.68 -0.93
C LEU A 89 -2.93 11.50 -0.84
N THR A 90 -2.67 10.42 -1.57
CA THR A 90 -3.62 9.31 -1.73
C THR A 90 -3.12 7.98 -1.17
N LYS A 91 -1.97 7.97 -0.47
CA LYS A 91 -1.39 6.76 0.11
C LYS A 91 -1.18 6.93 1.60
N TYR A 92 -2.07 6.31 2.37
CA TYR A 92 -1.99 6.31 3.83
C TYR A 92 -2.66 5.07 4.41
N PHE A 93 -2.35 4.79 5.65
CA PHE A 93 -2.98 3.77 6.47
C PHE A 93 -2.95 4.21 7.94
N GLY A 94 -3.89 3.70 8.72
CA GLY A 94 -3.97 4.04 10.13
C GLY A 94 -5.00 3.22 10.88
N LYS A 95 -4.89 3.18 12.20
CA LYS A 95 -5.81 2.51 13.11
C LYS A 95 -6.89 3.49 13.53
N VAL A 96 -8.15 3.17 13.24
CA VAL A 96 -9.29 3.95 13.71
C VAL A 96 -9.58 3.55 15.17
N ALA A 97 -9.75 4.53 16.03
CA ALA A 97 -10.02 4.29 17.45
C ALA A 97 -11.35 3.54 17.64
N GLY A 98 -11.28 2.43 18.38
CA GLY A 98 -12.45 1.59 18.64
C GLY A 98 -12.88 0.68 17.49
N ASP A 99 -12.08 0.59 16.42
CA ASP A 99 -12.28 -0.31 15.29
C ASP A 99 -11.14 -1.36 15.26
N ASP A 100 -11.46 -2.59 14.91
CA ASP A 100 -10.45 -3.65 14.76
C ASP A 100 -9.75 -3.57 13.39
N GLU A 101 -10.34 -2.89 12.41
CA GLU A 101 -9.80 -2.80 11.07
C GLU A 101 -8.96 -1.53 10.86
N PHE A 102 -7.99 -1.63 9.91
CA PHE A 102 -7.23 -0.48 9.44
C PHE A 102 -7.95 0.25 8.32
N LYS A 103 -7.95 1.57 8.38
CA LYS A 103 -8.25 2.39 7.21
C LYS A 103 -7.02 2.39 6.30
N ILE A 104 -7.15 1.83 5.10
CA ILE A 104 -6.07 1.69 4.13
C ILE A 104 -6.45 2.38 2.83
N ARG A 105 -5.55 3.20 2.28
CA ARG A 105 -5.71 3.87 0.99
C ARG A 105 -4.42 3.79 0.16
N GLY A 106 -4.57 3.39 -1.10
CA GLY A 106 -3.55 3.54 -2.15
C GLY A 106 -2.32 2.64 -2.03
N ILE A 107 -2.13 1.89 -0.96
CA ILE A 107 -1.08 0.86 -0.85
C ILE A 107 -1.58 -0.47 -1.44
N GLU A 108 -0.68 -1.44 -1.58
CA GLU A 108 -0.88 -2.66 -2.35
C GLU A 108 -2.11 -3.47 -1.88
N ALA A 109 -2.37 -3.58 -0.59
CA ALA A 109 -3.54 -4.29 -0.02
C ALA A 109 -4.92 -3.70 -0.44
N ARG A 110 -4.94 -2.57 -1.13
CA ARG A 110 -6.17 -1.97 -1.70
C ARG A 110 -6.14 -1.91 -3.22
N GLN A 111 -5.13 -2.47 -3.85
CA GLN A 111 -5.00 -2.52 -5.30
C GLN A 111 -5.58 -3.83 -5.83
N ARG A 112 -6.51 -3.73 -6.77
CA ARG A 112 -7.22 -4.88 -7.35
C ARG A 112 -6.30 -5.93 -8.00
N SER A 113 -5.12 -5.52 -8.42
CA SER A 113 -4.14 -6.39 -9.08
C SER A 113 -3.23 -7.12 -8.11
N THR A 114 -3.27 -6.79 -6.83
CA THR A 114 -2.42 -7.42 -5.83
C THR A 114 -2.94 -8.83 -5.52
N PRO A 115 -2.08 -9.86 -5.58
CA PRO A 115 -2.43 -11.21 -5.14
C PRO A 115 -2.84 -11.23 -3.67
N SER A 116 -3.81 -12.08 -3.31
CA SER A 116 -4.33 -12.18 -1.94
C SER A 116 -3.24 -12.51 -0.92
N PHE A 117 -2.27 -13.35 -1.26
CA PHE A 117 -1.13 -13.63 -0.39
C PHE A 117 -0.34 -12.36 0.00
N ILE A 118 -0.10 -11.46 -0.95
CA ILE A 118 0.63 -10.21 -0.69
C ILE A 118 -0.25 -9.24 0.11
N GLU A 119 -1.56 -9.20 -0.18
CA GLU A 119 -2.52 -8.42 0.59
C GLU A 119 -2.56 -8.87 2.06
N ASP A 120 -2.68 -10.17 2.30
CA ASP A 120 -2.72 -10.76 3.64
C ASP A 120 -1.43 -10.46 4.42
N VAL A 121 -0.26 -10.69 3.82
CA VAL A 121 1.04 -10.38 4.45
C VAL A 121 1.18 -8.89 4.75
N GLN A 122 0.71 -8.01 3.86
CA GLN A 122 0.77 -6.56 4.13
C GLN A 122 -0.15 -6.18 5.30
N ARG A 123 -1.31 -6.82 5.45
CA ARG A 123 -2.21 -6.65 6.60
C ARG A 123 -1.58 -7.17 7.89
N ASP A 124 -1.01 -8.39 7.87
CA ASP A 124 -0.25 -8.95 9.00
C ASP A 124 0.88 -8.01 9.44
N CYS A 125 1.58 -7.39 8.48
CA CYS A 125 2.61 -6.38 8.76
C CYS A 125 2.05 -5.13 9.46
N LEU A 126 0.83 -4.69 9.12
CA LEU A 126 0.15 -3.59 9.80
C LEU A 126 -0.24 -3.98 11.23
N ASP A 127 -0.74 -5.20 11.45
CA ASP A 127 -1.06 -5.73 12.78
C ASP A 127 0.20 -5.78 13.65
N TRP A 128 1.31 -6.30 13.14
CA TRP A 128 2.58 -6.32 13.85
C TRP A 128 3.11 -4.92 14.15
N LEU A 129 2.99 -3.99 13.20
CA LEU A 129 3.38 -2.60 13.40
C LEU A 129 2.52 -1.93 14.48
N ASP A 130 1.22 -2.18 14.48
CA ASP A 130 0.30 -1.63 15.49
C ASP A 130 0.62 -2.17 16.88
N ALA A 131 0.78 -3.48 17.00
CA ALA A 131 1.01 -4.14 18.30
C ALA A 131 2.37 -3.79 18.91
N THR A 132 3.43 -3.64 18.09
CA THR A 132 4.81 -3.55 18.60
C THR A 132 5.46 -2.21 18.38
N ARG A 133 4.98 -1.41 17.44
CA ARG A 133 5.63 -0.17 16.94
C ARG A 133 7.08 -0.42 16.45
N SER A 134 7.41 -1.66 16.11
CA SER A 134 8.77 -2.10 15.76
C SER A 134 8.86 -2.49 14.28
N PRO A 135 9.76 -1.87 13.51
CA PRO A 135 10.10 -2.34 12.17
C PRO A 135 10.63 -3.78 12.12
N ASP A 136 11.31 -4.24 13.18
CA ASP A 136 11.89 -5.59 13.23
C ASP A 136 10.80 -6.67 13.23
N ALA A 137 9.68 -6.44 13.93
CA ALA A 137 8.54 -7.36 13.91
C ALA A 137 7.93 -7.47 12.50
N VAL A 138 7.84 -6.35 11.78
CA VAL A 138 7.38 -6.31 10.39
C VAL A 138 8.35 -7.06 9.47
N LEU A 139 9.68 -6.92 9.69
CA LEU A 139 10.68 -7.67 8.92
C LEU A 139 10.61 -9.17 9.16
N ASN A 140 10.37 -9.60 10.39
CA ASN A 140 10.19 -11.02 10.70
C ASN A 140 8.96 -11.59 9.95
N CYS A 141 7.84 -10.88 9.96
CA CYS A 141 6.66 -11.26 9.19
C CYS A 141 6.98 -11.38 7.69
N LEU A 142 7.69 -10.41 7.12
CA LEU A 142 8.14 -10.44 5.73
C LEU A 142 9.08 -11.63 5.46
N GLN A 143 10.05 -11.91 6.34
CA GLN A 143 10.99 -13.02 6.19
C GLN A 143 10.26 -14.37 6.17
N ASP A 144 9.28 -14.56 7.05
CA ASP A 144 8.46 -15.77 7.09
C ASP A 144 7.65 -15.95 5.80
N ALA A 145 7.07 -14.87 5.28
CA ALA A 145 6.36 -14.89 4.01
C ALA A 145 7.28 -15.23 2.82
N ILE A 146 8.49 -14.67 2.78
CA ILE A 146 9.51 -14.98 1.78
C ILE A 146 9.92 -16.47 1.87
N ASN A 147 10.13 -16.99 3.08
CA ASN A 147 10.47 -18.39 3.29
C ASN A 147 9.36 -19.31 2.76
N ARG A 148 8.10 -19.00 2.99
CA ARG A 148 6.94 -19.74 2.44
C ARG A 148 6.92 -19.72 0.91
N LEU A 149 7.21 -18.58 0.29
CA LEU A 149 7.30 -18.48 -1.18
C LEU A 149 8.40 -19.40 -1.73
N HIS A 150 9.61 -19.33 -1.17
CA HIS A 150 10.74 -20.14 -1.66
C HIS A 150 10.61 -21.62 -1.32
N ALA A 151 9.87 -21.98 -0.28
CA ALA A 151 9.54 -23.36 0.04
C ALA A 151 8.44 -23.97 -0.87
N GLY A 152 7.79 -23.15 -1.73
CA GLY A 152 6.68 -23.61 -2.58
C GLY A 152 5.42 -23.97 -1.81
N THR A 153 5.24 -23.43 -0.60
CA THR A 153 4.10 -23.77 0.30
C THR A 153 2.93 -22.80 0.18
N VAL A 154 3.06 -21.75 -0.62
CA VAL A 154 1.96 -20.81 -0.89
C VAL A 154 1.06 -21.40 -1.97
N PRO A 155 -0.26 -21.55 -1.72
CA PRO A 155 -1.20 -21.98 -2.74
C PRO A 155 -1.19 -21.06 -3.96
N VAL A 156 -1.17 -21.62 -5.16
CA VAL A 156 -1.08 -20.82 -6.40
C VAL A 156 -2.27 -19.89 -6.60
N GLU A 157 -3.43 -20.23 -6.06
CA GLU A 157 -4.65 -19.43 -6.09
C GLU A 157 -4.48 -18.11 -5.33
N GLN A 158 -3.62 -18.08 -4.32
CA GLN A 158 -3.28 -16.87 -3.55
C GLN A 158 -2.27 -15.97 -4.27
N LEU A 159 -1.68 -16.44 -5.38
CA LEU A 159 -0.71 -15.69 -6.17
C LEU A 159 -1.27 -15.18 -7.50
N VAL A 160 -2.57 -15.32 -7.70
CA VAL A 160 -3.26 -14.85 -8.91
C VAL A 160 -3.26 -13.33 -8.96
N GLU A 161 -2.71 -12.77 -10.03
CA GLU A 161 -2.85 -11.36 -10.39
C GLU A 161 -4.08 -11.14 -11.25
N ARG A 162 -4.87 -10.13 -10.91
CA ARG A 162 -6.05 -9.71 -11.68
C ARG A 162 -5.84 -8.34 -12.27
N ASN A 163 -5.74 -8.26 -13.59
CA ASN A 163 -5.52 -7.00 -14.28
C ASN A 163 -6.65 -6.65 -15.26
N ARG A 164 -7.15 -5.41 -15.18
CA ARG A 164 -8.12 -4.91 -16.13
C ARG A 164 -7.48 -4.58 -17.46
N VAL A 165 -8.02 -5.11 -18.51
CA VAL A 165 -7.57 -4.82 -19.88
C VAL A 165 -8.09 -3.45 -20.30
N SER A 166 -7.18 -2.52 -20.60
CA SER A 166 -7.53 -1.14 -20.95
C SER A 166 -7.64 -0.86 -22.45
N LYS A 167 -7.04 -1.71 -23.28
CA LYS A 167 -7.01 -1.56 -24.75
C LYS A 167 -6.82 -2.91 -25.44
N PRO A 168 -7.10 -3.02 -26.76
CA PRO A 168 -6.81 -4.23 -27.53
C PRO A 168 -5.32 -4.60 -27.47
N LEU A 169 -5.00 -5.89 -27.65
CA LEU A 169 -3.62 -6.42 -27.53
C LEU A 169 -2.62 -5.66 -28.43
N GLU A 170 -3.04 -5.27 -29.63
CA GLU A 170 -2.22 -4.53 -30.61
C GLU A 170 -1.87 -3.11 -30.14
N GLY A 171 -2.62 -2.57 -29.20
CA GLY A 171 -2.39 -1.24 -28.63
C GLY A 171 -1.31 -1.19 -27.52
N TYR A 172 -0.77 -2.35 -27.11
CA TYR A 172 0.30 -2.40 -26.10
C TYR A 172 1.67 -2.36 -26.76
N THR A 173 2.52 -1.46 -26.31
CA THR A 173 3.91 -1.30 -26.79
C THR A 173 4.93 -2.02 -25.90
N GLN A 174 4.60 -2.27 -24.64
CA GLN A 174 5.47 -2.96 -23.67
C GLN A 174 5.05 -4.42 -23.50
N ASN A 175 6.03 -5.30 -23.31
CA ASN A 175 5.78 -6.73 -23.07
C ASN A 175 5.74 -7.00 -21.56
N THR A 176 4.68 -6.53 -20.89
CA THR A 176 4.41 -6.78 -19.47
C THR A 176 3.76 -8.15 -19.25
N GLN A 177 3.62 -8.57 -17.97
CA GLN A 177 2.94 -9.81 -17.60
C GLN A 177 1.49 -9.84 -18.10
N ASN A 178 0.78 -8.71 -17.98
CA ASN A 178 -0.58 -8.57 -18.51
C ASN A 178 -0.63 -8.80 -20.04
N VAL A 179 0.33 -8.27 -20.80
CA VAL A 179 0.43 -8.49 -22.25
C VAL A 179 0.80 -9.95 -22.57
N ALA A 180 1.65 -10.56 -21.76
CA ALA A 180 1.96 -11.99 -21.88
C ALA A 180 0.72 -12.85 -21.68
N ALA A 181 -0.10 -12.55 -20.67
CA ALA A 181 -1.37 -13.20 -20.40
C ALA A 181 -2.37 -13.05 -21.55
N LEU A 182 -2.50 -11.83 -22.11
CA LEU A 182 -3.35 -11.58 -23.28
C LEU A 182 -2.91 -12.37 -24.52
N LYS A 183 -1.60 -12.50 -24.77
CA LYS A 183 -1.06 -13.32 -25.86
C LYS A 183 -1.37 -14.80 -25.66
N ARG A 184 -1.22 -15.30 -24.43
CA ARG A 184 -1.54 -16.67 -24.06
C ARG A 184 -3.04 -16.97 -24.22
N ALA A 185 -3.91 -16.08 -23.74
CA ALA A 185 -5.35 -16.19 -23.92
C ALA A 185 -5.76 -16.26 -25.40
N ARG A 186 -5.16 -15.41 -26.25
CA ARG A 186 -5.43 -15.42 -27.70
C ARG A 186 -5.05 -16.74 -28.38
N GLU A 187 -3.96 -17.37 -27.97
CA GLU A 187 -3.55 -18.69 -28.48
C GLU A 187 -4.53 -19.82 -28.10
N GLN A 188 -5.22 -19.64 -26.99
CA GLN A 188 -6.30 -20.54 -26.57
C GLN A 188 -7.66 -20.19 -27.17
N ASN A 189 -7.71 -19.24 -28.13
CA ASN A 189 -8.91 -18.68 -28.72
C ASN A 189 -9.86 -18.01 -27.69
N LEU A 190 -9.31 -17.52 -26.59
CA LEU A 190 -10.03 -16.73 -25.59
C LEU A 190 -9.96 -15.26 -25.99
N ALA A 191 -11.12 -14.69 -26.35
CA ALA A 191 -11.22 -13.27 -26.68
C ALA A 191 -11.41 -12.45 -25.41
N ILE A 192 -10.38 -11.70 -25.01
CA ILE A 192 -10.45 -10.76 -23.88
C ILE A 192 -10.53 -9.34 -24.42
N HIS A 193 -11.60 -8.63 -24.08
CA HIS A 193 -11.88 -7.28 -24.58
C HIS A 193 -11.52 -6.20 -23.56
N PRO A 194 -11.24 -4.96 -24.01
CA PRO A 194 -11.11 -3.81 -23.12
C PRO A 194 -12.29 -3.70 -22.14
N GLY A 195 -11.99 -3.48 -20.88
CA GLY A 195 -12.98 -3.47 -19.81
C GLY A 195 -13.19 -4.80 -19.09
N GLN A 196 -12.68 -5.91 -19.63
CA GLN A 196 -12.65 -7.21 -18.95
C GLN A 196 -11.37 -7.36 -18.11
N ASP A 197 -11.41 -8.29 -17.16
CA ASP A 197 -10.24 -8.66 -16.38
C ASP A 197 -9.56 -9.88 -17.00
N ILE A 198 -8.23 -9.95 -16.82
CA ILE A 198 -7.44 -11.14 -17.10
C ILE A 198 -6.71 -11.56 -15.84
N GLU A 199 -6.76 -12.86 -15.55
CA GLU A 199 -6.21 -13.46 -14.34
C GLU A 199 -5.10 -14.46 -14.70
N TYR A 200 -3.97 -14.34 -14.01
CA TYR A 200 -2.81 -15.18 -14.30
C TYR A 200 -1.87 -15.28 -13.08
N VAL A 201 -1.00 -16.28 -13.12
CA VAL A 201 0.14 -16.44 -12.19
C VAL A 201 1.44 -16.30 -12.98
N VAL A 202 2.42 -15.59 -12.41
CA VAL A 202 3.76 -15.49 -13.00
C VAL A 202 4.56 -16.73 -12.61
N VAL A 203 4.97 -17.51 -13.63
CA VAL A 203 5.68 -18.78 -13.44
C VAL A 203 7.17 -18.68 -13.73
N ASP A 204 7.58 -17.77 -14.60
CA ASP A 204 9.00 -17.47 -14.86
C ASP A 204 9.14 -16.07 -15.49
N ASN A 205 9.44 -15.07 -14.68
CA ASN A 205 9.55 -13.69 -15.14
C ASN A 205 10.74 -13.43 -16.07
N LYS A 206 11.70 -14.35 -16.18
CA LYS A 206 12.87 -14.24 -17.06
C LYS A 206 12.57 -14.71 -18.49
N LYS A 207 11.56 -15.54 -18.67
CA LYS A 207 11.15 -15.98 -20.00
C LYS A 207 10.54 -14.87 -20.84
N SER A 208 10.58 -15.05 -22.13
CA SER A 208 10.00 -14.11 -23.08
C SER A 208 8.51 -14.36 -23.27
N SER A 209 7.71 -13.27 -23.34
CA SER A 209 6.30 -13.33 -23.76
C SER A 209 5.41 -14.29 -22.93
N ARG A 210 4.61 -15.12 -23.62
CA ARG A 210 3.56 -15.99 -23.09
C ARG A 210 3.99 -17.10 -22.11
N GLU A 211 5.26 -17.51 -22.17
CA GLU A 211 5.80 -18.53 -21.26
C GLU A 211 6.08 -18.01 -19.85
N ARG A 212 5.96 -16.69 -19.68
CA ARG A 212 6.19 -16.01 -18.42
C ARG A 212 5.05 -16.22 -17.42
N VAL A 213 3.86 -16.45 -17.94
CA VAL A 213 2.63 -16.56 -17.15
C VAL A 213 1.80 -17.76 -17.54
N VAL A 214 0.97 -18.25 -16.61
CA VAL A 214 -0.08 -19.22 -16.82
C VAL A 214 -1.41 -18.59 -16.42
N LEU A 215 -2.47 -18.78 -17.21
CA LEU A 215 -3.78 -18.22 -16.89
C LEU A 215 -4.40 -18.95 -15.70
N ALA A 216 -5.16 -18.25 -14.87
CA ALA A 216 -5.66 -18.78 -13.60
C ALA A 216 -6.59 -20.00 -13.74
N HIS A 217 -7.18 -20.22 -14.93
CA HIS A 217 -8.02 -21.38 -15.20
C HIS A 217 -7.24 -22.62 -15.70
N GLU A 218 -5.93 -22.47 -15.94
CA GLU A 218 -5.06 -23.57 -16.36
C GLU A 218 -4.48 -24.30 -15.13
N GLU A 219 -3.92 -25.47 -15.36
CA GLU A 219 -3.15 -26.18 -14.33
C GLU A 219 -1.81 -25.48 -14.10
N ILE A 220 -1.54 -25.10 -12.85
CA ILE A 220 -0.35 -24.34 -12.45
C ILE A 220 0.48 -25.18 -11.49
N GLU A 221 1.61 -25.71 -11.97
CA GLU A 221 2.49 -26.59 -11.19
C GLU A 221 3.48 -25.81 -10.31
N ALA A 222 3.87 -24.61 -10.71
CA ALA A 222 4.89 -23.80 -10.03
C ALA A 222 4.68 -22.30 -10.29
N TYR A 223 5.36 -21.48 -9.47
CA TYR A 223 5.37 -20.02 -9.61
C TYR A 223 6.78 -19.46 -9.46
N ASP A 224 7.02 -18.24 -9.93
CA ASP A 224 8.28 -17.51 -9.77
C ASP A 224 8.35 -16.85 -8.37
N ALA A 225 8.94 -17.58 -7.40
CA ALA A 225 9.08 -17.09 -6.03
C ALA A 225 9.86 -15.77 -5.95
N SER A 226 10.87 -15.56 -6.80
CA SER A 226 11.68 -14.32 -6.82
C SER A 226 10.88 -13.12 -7.31
N TYR A 227 9.97 -13.34 -8.25
CA TYR A 227 9.04 -12.31 -8.70
C TYR A 227 8.12 -11.87 -7.57
N TYR A 228 7.47 -12.83 -6.88
CA TYR A 228 6.56 -12.52 -5.78
C TYR A 228 7.29 -12.00 -4.54
N GLU A 229 8.52 -12.45 -4.25
CA GLU A 229 9.38 -11.81 -3.23
C GLU A 229 9.58 -10.32 -3.52
N THR A 230 9.82 -9.96 -4.78
CA THR A 230 9.98 -8.55 -5.16
C THR A 230 8.71 -7.74 -4.92
N GLN A 231 7.54 -8.32 -5.19
CA GLN A 231 6.24 -7.69 -4.91
C GLN A 231 5.99 -7.57 -3.40
N LEU A 232 6.31 -8.60 -2.61
CA LEU A 232 6.22 -8.55 -1.14
C LEU A 232 7.09 -7.45 -0.55
N VAL A 233 8.37 -7.38 -0.93
CA VAL A 233 9.28 -6.34 -0.44
C VAL A 233 8.74 -4.95 -0.77
N ARG A 234 8.13 -4.76 -1.94
CA ARG A 234 7.51 -3.49 -2.34
C ARG A 234 6.27 -3.17 -1.49
N ALA A 235 5.43 -4.15 -1.20
CA ALA A 235 4.27 -3.98 -0.37
C ALA A 235 4.66 -3.59 1.07
N VAL A 236 5.66 -4.29 1.64
CA VAL A 236 6.16 -3.98 2.99
C VAL A 236 6.93 -2.66 3.04
N GLU A 237 7.61 -2.26 1.95
CA GLU A 237 8.18 -0.91 1.84
C GLU A 237 7.10 0.16 2.04
N SER A 238 5.91 0.00 1.46
CA SER A 238 4.81 0.94 1.65
C SER A 238 4.41 1.09 3.12
N VAL A 239 4.53 0.03 3.92
CA VAL A 239 4.27 0.04 5.38
C VAL A 239 5.40 0.70 6.16
N LEU A 240 6.65 0.43 5.79
CA LEU A 240 7.84 0.89 6.53
C LEU A 240 8.39 2.24 6.05
N ALA A 241 8.00 2.72 4.87
CA ALA A 241 8.48 3.99 4.32
C ALA A 241 8.21 5.20 5.23
N PRO A 242 7.04 5.32 5.92
CA PRO A 242 6.83 6.40 6.89
C PRO A 242 7.82 6.39 8.07
N LEU A 243 8.47 5.25 8.33
CA LEU A 243 9.52 5.09 9.35
C LEU A 243 10.94 5.26 8.78
N GLY A 244 11.07 5.74 7.55
CA GLY A 244 12.36 5.98 6.88
C GLY A 244 13.04 4.70 6.34
N TRP A 245 12.26 3.64 6.04
CA TRP A 245 12.80 2.40 5.49
C TRP A 245 12.42 2.25 4.01
N GLY A 246 13.41 2.35 3.12
CA GLY A 246 13.26 2.02 1.71
C GLY A 246 13.71 0.58 1.41
N GLN A 247 13.45 0.11 0.18
CA GLN A 247 13.76 -1.26 -0.27
C GLN A 247 15.22 -1.67 -0.03
N THR A 248 16.15 -0.76 -0.25
CA THR A 248 17.59 -1.04 -0.05
C THR A 248 17.89 -1.41 1.40
N LYS A 249 17.32 -0.68 2.36
CA LYS A 249 17.47 -0.96 3.78
C LYS A 249 16.78 -2.29 4.13
N ILE A 250 15.53 -2.49 3.71
CA ILE A 250 14.77 -3.73 3.94
C ILE A 250 15.57 -4.94 3.42
N ARG A 251 16.07 -4.90 2.18
CA ARG A 251 16.85 -6.01 1.59
C ARG A 251 18.16 -6.28 2.31
N ARG A 252 18.81 -5.24 2.82
CA ARG A 252 20.04 -5.40 3.62
C ARG A 252 19.74 -6.13 4.92
N GLU A 253 18.77 -5.70 5.68
CA GLU A 253 18.40 -6.33 6.96
C GLU A 253 17.94 -7.78 6.76
N LEU A 254 17.15 -8.07 5.71
CA LEU A 254 16.79 -9.45 5.35
C LEU A 254 17.99 -10.32 5.00
N ALA A 255 19.03 -9.76 4.36
CA ALA A 255 20.26 -10.49 4.04
C ALA A 255 21.11 -10.77 5.30
N GLU A 256 21.17 -9.83 6.23
CA GLU A 256 21.86 -9.97 7.51
C GLU A 256 21.19 -11.02 8.41
N THR A 257 19.84 -11.07 8.40
CA THR A 257 19.07 -12.08 9.15
C THR A 257 19.23 -13.49 8.56
N ARG A 258 19.50 -13.61 7.25
CA ARG A 258 19.77 -14.89 6.57
C ARG A 258 21.15 -15.48 6.82
N VAL A 259 22.03 -14.80 7.56
CA VAL A 259 23.40 -15.26 7.90
C VAL A 259 23.49 -15.59 9.39
N PRO A 260 22.89 -16.68 9.87
CA PRO A 260 23.27 -17.21 11.16
C PRO A 260 23.77 -18.64 11.04
N GLU A 261 24.81 -18.99 11.78
CA GLU A 261 25.30 -20.32 12.15
C GLU A 261 26.48 -20.96 11.39
N LEU A 262 26.92 -20.50 10.23
CA LEU A 262 28.17 -21.07 9.65
C LEU A 262 29.48 -20.55 10.27
N THR A 263 29.45 -19.50 11.04
CA THR A 263 30.65 -18.91 11.66
C THR A 263 31.04 -19.51 13.03
N VAL A 264 30.16 -20.28 13.67
CA VAL A 264 30.41 -20.83 15.02
C VAL A 264 31.30 -22.11 14.97
N PHE A 265 31.32 -22.81 13.82
CA PHE A 265 32.09 -24.06 13.72
C PHE A 265 33.52 -23.93 13.17
N ALA A 266 33.98 -22.72 12.82
CA ALA A 266 35.33 -22.52 12.26
C ALA A 266 36.42 -22.33 13.30
N ASN A 267 36.13 -22.36 14.59
CA ASN A 267 37.12 -22.07 15.66
C ASN A 267 37.37 -23.23 16.65
N THR A 268 37.19 -24.48 16.25
CA THR A 268 37.74 -25.60 17.04
C THR A 268 39.14 -25.89 16.53
N LYS A 269 40.12 -25.21 17.09
CA LYS A 269 41.51 -25.46 16.90
C LYS A 269 41.93 -26.79 17.48
N LYS A 270 42.69 -27.52 16.66
CA LYS A 270 43.66 -28.53 17.02
C LYS A 270 44.43 -28.19 18.31
N ILE A 271 44.39 -29.12 19.21
CA ILE A 271 45.52 -29.44 20.11
C ILE A 271 46.07 -30.82 19.68
#